data_8a11bbad69d9916408abef03d3ddeac0
#
_entry.id   8a11bbad69d9916408abef03d3ddeac0
#
_cell.length_a   1.000
_cell.length_b   1.000
_cell.length_c   1.000
_cell.angle_alpha   90.00
_cell.angle_beta   90.00
_cell.angle_gamma   90.00
#
_symmetry.space_group_name_H-M   'P 1'
#
loop_
_entity.id
_entity.type
_entity.pdbx_description
1 polymer ?
#
loop_
_entity_poly.entity_id
_entity_poly.type
_entity_poly.pdbx_seq_one_letter_code
_entity_poly.pdbx_strand_id
1 'polypeptide(L)'
;MPDNSQVSPASFTCEGGLVLNRSTFQMEPGQALVLENFEPDIEGGYRRINGFRKYVNVIVPQTSNANENVIGLANFNNVVIACRGEKIWYAASTELAISINQTDTMSGSGIIKVDNATGFPTSGTLTLLGSTTEDGSTGVTETFDYTGVSLTASPNEFTGVTRSGDSQSTLGKHLANVTVSPEWIEIDTGRTGAVKYRTERFNYDGNEKIVFVDGVNAPVVFNTSFSATDVSTTAVVGSKFVASFKSHMFYAGKSTTPEELIFSVPFDEDDFTSASGAGSIRVDDTITGIKVFRDTLFVFCE
;
A
#
# COMPACT_ATOMS: atom_id res chain seq x y z
N MET A 1 7.97 17.42 -63.72
CA MET A 1 8.92 16.65 -62.91
C MET A 1 8.30 16.56 -61.52
N PRO A 2 8.08 15.39 -60.96
CA PRO A 2 7.60 15.33 -59.61
C PRO A 2 8.70 15.80 -58.67
N ASP A 3 8.34 16.74 -57.81
CA ASP A 3 9.19 17.26 -56.73
C ASP A 3 9.47 16.13 -55.72
N ASN A 4 10.70 15.66 -55.73
CA ASN A 4 11.11 14.59 -54.80
C ASN A 4 11.62 15.27 -53.50
N SER A 5 10.71 15.89 -52.79
CA SER A 5 11.00 16.40 -51.46
C SER A 5 11.29 15.22 -50.54
N GLN A 6 12.56 14.93 -50.34
CA GLN A 6 12.99 14.00 -49.28
C GLN A 6 12.60 14.56 -47.95
N VAL A 7 11.60 14.00 -47.34
CA VAL A 7 11.28 14.24 -45.93
C VAL A 7 12.37 13.56 -45.11
N SER A 8 13.27 14.38 -44.56
CA SER A 8 14.27 13.88 -43.62
C SER A 8 13.59 13.62 -42.28
N PRO A 9 13.57 12.41 -41.75
CA PRO A 9 12.99 12.19 -40.42
C PRO A 9 13.82 12.92 -39.38
N ALA A 10 13.19 13.82 -38.63
CA ALA A 10 13.81 14.46 -37.50
C ALA A 10 13.63 13.54 -36.26
N SER A 11 14.75 13.10 -35.70
CA SER A 11 14.75 12.35 -34.44
C SER A 11 14.93 13.34 -33.28
N PHE A 12 14.00 13.35 -32.34
CA PHE A 12 14.12 14.11 -31.10
C PHE A 12 14.50 13.14 -29.97
N THR A 13 15.65 13.37 -29.38
CA THR A 13 16.05 12.70 -28.15
C THR A 13 15.66 13.59 -26.97
N CYS A 14 14.90 13.09 -26.00
CA CYS A 14 14.49 13.84 -24.82
C CYS A 14 15.60 13.88 -23.76
N GLU A 15 16.85 14.00 -24.16
CA GLU A 15 18.01 13.95 -23.26
C GLU A 15 18.21 15.25 -22.45
N GLY A 16 17.65 16.36 -22.94
CA GLY A 16 17.81 17.67 -22.28
C GLY A 16 16.97 17.88 -21.02
N GLY A 17 16.02 17.00 -20.75
CA GLY A 17 15.19 17.00 -19.55
C GLY A 17 14.18 18.14 -19.44
N LEU A 18 13.60 18.26 -18.23
CA LEU A 18 12.66 19.33 -17.90
C LEU A 18 13.42 20.59 -17.48
N VAL A 19 13.19 21.69 -18.17
CA VAL A 19 13.84 22.98 -17.91
C VAL A 19 12.78 24.05 -17.61
N LEU A 20 12.71 24.46 -16.34
CA LEU A 20 11.72 25.44 -15.85
C LEU A 20 12.29 26.85 -15.66
N ASN A 21 13.58 27.04 -15.79
CA ASN A 21 14.28 28.28 -15.46
C ASN A 21 14.81 29.05 -16.69
N ARG A 22 14.43 28.63 -17.90
CA ARG A 22 14.83 29.29 -19.15
C ARG A 22 13.61 29.75 -19.96
N SER A 23 13.81 30.80 -20.72
CA SER A 23 12.84 31.24 -21.72
C SER A 23 12.73 30.18 -22.84
N THR A 24 11.56 30.02 -23.41
CA THR A 24 11.32 29.14 -24.56
C THR A 24 12.24 29.39 -25.75
N PHE A 25 12.73 30.63 -25.91
CA PHE A 25 13.68 31.01 -26.95
C PHE A 25 15.12 30.57 -26.66
N GLN A 26 15.42 30.14 -25.47
CA GLN A 26 16.75 29.71 -25.02
C GLN A 26 16.84 28.22 -24.78
N MET A 27 15.80 27.48 -25.18
CA MET A 27 15.77 26.03 -25.03
C MET A 27 16.63 25.35 -26.11
N GLU A 28 17.39 24.36 -25.69
CA GLU A 28 18.16 23.51 -26.58
C GLU A 28 17.27 22.35 -27.10
N PRO A 29 17.61 21.77 -28.26
CA PRO A 29 16.91 20.58 -28.75
C PRO A 29 16.92 19.46 -27.70
N GLY A 30 15.78 18.83 -27.49
CA GLY A 30 15.62 17.76 -26.49
C GLY A 30 15.24 18.22 -25.09
N GLN A 31 15.17 19.54 -24.83
CA GLN A 31 14.62 20.08 -23.58
C GLN A 31 13.10 20.23 -23.66
N ALA A 32 12.42 20.04 -22.51
CA ALA A 32 10.98 20.18 -22.41
C ALA A 32 10.57 21.14 -21.30
N LEU A 33 9.50 21.91 -21.52
CA LEU A 33 8.88 22.75 -20.49
C LEU A 33 7.90 21.97 -19.62
N VAL A 34 7.29 20.94 -20.21
CA VAL A 34 6.30 20.08 -19.55
C VAL A 34 6.64 18.63 -19.93
N LEU A 35 6.78 17.78 -18.95
CA LEU A 35 6.94 16.35 -19.09
C LEU A 35 5.86 15.65 -18.25
N GLU A 36 4.80 15.21 -18.90
CA GLU A 36 3.73 14.46 -18.26
C GLU A 36 3.79 13.00 -18.68
N ASN A 37 3.68 12.09 -17.70
CA ASN A 37 3.77 10.66 -17.91
C ASN A 37 5.13 10.18 -18.47
N PHE A 38 6.21 10.82 -18.09
CA PHE A 38 7.58 10.41 -18.38
C PHE A 38 8.37 10.18 -17.10
N GLU A 39 9.31 9.25 -17.14
CA GLU A 39 10.27 8.97 -16.08
C GLU A 39 11.69 9.01 -16.65
N PRO A 40 12.72 9.31 -15.83
CA PRO A 40 14.12 9.21 -16.27
C PRO A 40 14.44 7.78 -16.71
N ASP A 41 15.15 7.62 -17.83
CA ASP A 41 15.65 6.34 -18.28
C ASP A 41 17.07 6.08 -17.77
N ILE A 42 17.37 4.82 -17.47
CA ILE A 42 18.71 4.39 -17.00
C ILE A 42 19.77 4.60 -18.11
N GLU A 43 19.36 4.49 -19.36
CA GLU A 43 20.23 4.70 -20.53
C GLU A 43 20.42 6.18 -20.91
N GLY A 44 19.81 7.08 -20.13
CA GLY A 44 19.80 8.53 -20.36
C GLY A 44 18.52 9.00 -21.03
N GLY A 45 18.16 10.27 -20.79
CA GLY A 45 16.93 10.87 -21.30
C GLY A 45 15.68 10.51 -20.49
N TYR A 46 14.54 10.50 -21.14
CA TYR A 46 13.24 10.25 -20.54
C TYR A 46 12.46 9.25 -21.39
N ARG A 47 11.84 8.29 -20.74
CA ARG A 47 10.90 7.36 -21.36
C ARG A 47 9.50 7.59 -20.85
N ARG A 48 8.53 7.22 -21.65
CA ARG A 48 7.13 7.21 -21.22
C ARG A 48 6.96 6.16 -20.12
N ILE A 49 6.30 6.54 -19.02
CA ILE A 49 5.93 5.58 -17.97
C ILE A 49 5.04 4.48 -18.57
N ASN A 50 5.26 3.27 -18.14
CA ASN A 50 4.41 2.15 -18.53
C ASN A 50 2.99 2.38 -18.01
N GLY A 51 2.00 1.82 -18.68
CA GLY A 51 0.64 1.82 -18.18
C GLY A 51 0.56 1.15 -16.82
N PHE A 52 -0.40 1.56 -16.03
CA PHE A 52 -0.69 0.95 -14.72
C PHE A 52 -2.00 0.17 -14.79
N ARG A 53 -2.09 -0.87 -13.98
CA ARG A 53 -3.33 -1.61 -13.74
C ARG A 53 -3.77 -1.44 -12.30
N LYS A 54 -5.05 -1.63 -12.04
CA LYS A 54 -5.56 -1.64 -10.67
C LYS A 54 -4.90 -2.80 -9.90
N TYR A 55 -4.46 -2.51 -8.69
CA TYR A 55 -3.96 -3.53 -7.76
C TYR A 55 -5.11 -4.39 -7.23
N VAL A 56 -6.21 -3.74 -6.83
CA VAL A 56 -7.47 -4.34 -6.40
C VAL A 56 -8.61 -3.68 -7.18
N ASN A 57 -9.57 -4.44 -7.67
CA ASN A 57 -10.67 -3.88 -8.45
C ASN A 57 -11.74 -3.18 -7.61
N VAL A 58 -11.79 -3.49 -6.33
CA VAL A 58 -12.73 -2.85 -5.41
C VAL A 58 -12.11 -1.57 -4.87
N ILE A 59 -12.88 -0.49 -4.86
CA ILE A 59 -12.47 0.78 -4.27
C ILE A 59 -12.41 0.61 -2.75
N VAL A 60 -11.39 1.19 -2.09
CA VAL A 60 -11.32 1.23 -0.62
C VAL A 60 -12.63 1.76 -0.08
N PRO A 61 -13.34 1.04 0.82
CA PRO A 61 -14.64 1.44 1.31
C PRO A 61 -14.63 2.83 1.97
N GLN A 62 -15.73 3.55 1.82
CA GLN A 62 -15.98 4.82 2.50
C GLN A 62 -16.61 4.57 3.86
N THR A 63 -16.34 5.42 4.83
CA THR A 63 -16.94 5.29 6.16
C THR A 63 -18.29 5.99 6.26
N SER A 64 -18.33 7.30 6.08
CA SER A 64 -19.57 8.07 6.26
C SER A 64 -19.76 9.21 5.26
N ASN A 65 -18.69 9.68 4.61
CA ASN A 65 -18.73 10.82 3.70
C ASN A 65 -18.36 10.43 2.27
N ALA A 66 -19.19 10.77 1.31
CA ALA A 66 -19.00 10.44 -0.11
C ALA A 66 -17.68 10.97 -0.74
N ASN A 67 -17.00 11.89 -0.07
CA ASN A 67 -15.80 12.57 -0.58
C ASN A 67 -14.52 12.24 0.21
N GLU A 68 -14.52 11.18 1.02
CA GLU A 68 -13.32 10.78 1.73
C GLU A 68 -12.23 10.33 0.76
N ASN A 69 -11.06 10.95 0.89
CA ASN A 69 -9.88 10.57 0.14
C ASN A 69 -9.09 9.46 0.85
N VAL A 70 -8.29 8.72 0.09
CA VAL A 70 -7.24 7.90 0.65
C VAL A 70 -6.12 8.83 1.12
N ILE A 71 -5.88 8.86 2.42
CA ILE A 71 -4.95 9.78 3.10
C ILE A 71 -3.67 9.11 3.58
N GLY A 72 -3.55 7.81 3.33
CA GLY A 72 -2.35 7.02 3.60
C GLY A 72 -2.34 5.73 2.80
N LEU A 73 -1.15 5.33 2.36
CA LEU A 73 -0.87 4.05 1.72
C LEU A 73 0.43 3.50 2.26
N ALA A 74 0.45 2.21 2.56
CA ALA A 74 1.64 1.47 2.92
C ALA A 74 1.63 0.09 2.28
N ASN A 75 2.80 -0.50 2.13
CA ASN A 75 2.93 -1.93 1.82
C ASN A 75 3.60 -2.59 3.02
N PHE A 76 3.00 -3.62 3.57
CA PHE A 76 3.53 -4.38 4.69
C PHE A 76 3.25 -5.86 4.49
N ASN A 77 4.24 -6.71 4.65
CA ASN A 77 4.14 -8.14 4.44
C ASN A 77 3.47 -8.53 3.09
N ASN A 78 3.88 -7.86 1.99
CA ASN A 78 3.31 -7.99 0.65
C ASN A 78 1.83 -7.62 0.50
N VAL A 79 1.26 -6.95 1.50
CA VAL A 79 -0.13 -6.51 1.51
C VAL A 79 -0.18 -4.99 1.46
N VAL A 80 -1.07 -4.44 0.66
CA VAL A 80 -1.35 -3.01 0.61
C VAL A 80 -2.29 -2.64 1.74
N ILE A 81 -1.87 -1.67 2.55
CA ILE A 81 -2.70 -1.05 3.58
C ILE A 81 -3.11 0.33 3.07
N ALA A 82 -4.39 0.66 3.17
CA ALA A 82 -4.95 1.94 2.79
C ALA A 82 -5.71 2.57 3.95
N CYS A 83 -5.44 3.87 4.18
CA CYS A 83 -6.13 4.66 5.20
C CYS A 83 -7.12 5.58 4.48
N ARG A 84 -8.40 5.44 4.77
CA ARG A 84 -9.47 6.25 4.19
C ARG A 84 -10.49 6.64 5.25
N GLY A 85 -10.77 7.94 5.35
CA GLY A 85 -11.64 8.46 6.40
C GLY A 85 -11.11 8.11 7.79
N GLU A 86 -11.97 7.56 8.62
CA GLU A 86 -11.67 7.19 10.02
C GLU A 86 -11.18 5.73 10.17
N LYS A 87 -10.86 5.07 9.06
CA LYS A 87 -10.56 3.63 9.07
C LYS A 87 -9.30 3.30 8.31
N ILE A 88 -8.70 2.19 8.71
CA ILE A 88 -7.56 1.57 8.05
C ILE A 88 -8.00 0.21 7.52
N TRP A 89 -7.64 -0.04 6.27
CA TRP A 89 -8.02 -1.22 5.51
C TRP A 89 -6.79 -1.92 4.96
N TYR A 90 -6.86 -3.23 4.79
CA TYR A 90 -5.84 -3.93 4.01
C TYR A 90 -6.46 -4.77 2.90
N ALA A 91 -5.68 -5.03 1.85
CA ALA A 91 -6.05 -5.92 0.77
C ALA A 91 -4.87 -6.79 0.39
N ALA A 92 -5.00 -8.08 0.58
CA ALA A 92 -4.06 -9.05 0.04
C ALA A 92 -4.45 -9.37 -1.42
N SER A 93 -3.49 -9.62 -2.28
CA SER A 93 -3.71 -10.20 -3.60
C SER A 93 -2.79 -11.39 -3.79
N THR A 94 -3.30 -12.39 -4.51
CA THR A 94 -2.54 -13.59 -4.88
C THR A 94 -2.94 -14.02 -6.28
N GLU A 95 -2.33 -15.05 -6.80
CA GLU A 95 -2.70 -15.65 -8.08
C GLU A 95 -3.17 -17.08 -7.87
N LEU A 96 -4.06 -17.56 -8.74
CA LEU A 96 -4.47 -18.95 -8.74
C LEU A 96 -3.28 -19.84 -9.11
N ALA A 97 -2.92 -20.75 -8.25
CA ALA A 97 -1.92 -21.76 -8.54
C ALA A 97 -2.46 -22.87 -9.46
N ILE A 98 -3.76 -23.15 -9.38
CA ILE A 98 -4.44 -24.17 -10.19
C ILE A 98 -5.73 -23.59 -10.76
N SER A 99 -6.00 -23.89 -12.04
CA SER A 99 -7.24 -23.47 -12.71
C SER A 99 -8.49 -24.05 -12.03
N ILE A 100 -9.56 -23.23 -12.01
CA ILE A 100 -10.90 -23.63 -11.58
C ILE A 100 -11.72 -23.83 -12.84
N ASN A 101 -12.36 -25.01 -12.98
CA ASN A 101 -13.21 -25.29 -14.14
C ASN A 101 -14.64 -24.78 -13.90
N GLN A 102 -15.37 -24.56 -14.98
CA GLN A 102 -16.77 -24.17 -14.92
C GLN A 102 -17.65 -25.20 -14.19
N THR A 103 -17.31 -26.47 -14.34
CA THR A 103 -18.02 -27.61 -13.75
C THR A 103 -17.66 -27.87 -12.28
N ASP A 104 -16.67 -27.16 -11.72
CA ASP A 104 -16.27 -27.36 -10.33
C ASP A 104 -17.34 -26.77 -9.40
N THR A 105 -18.17 -27.64 -8.85
CA THR A 105 -19.18 -27.28 -7.86
C THR A 105 -18.53 -27.15 -6.49
N MET A 106 -18.63 -25.95 -5.91
CA MET A 106 -18.10 -25.66 -4.59
C MET A 106 -19.26 -25.22 -3.68
N SER A 107 -19.67 -26.10 -2.77
CA SER A 107 -20.79 -25.85 -1.84
C SER A 107 -20.36 -26.05 -0.39
N GLY A 108 -19.45 -25.18 0.10
CA GLY A 108 -18.96 -25.22 1.48
C GLY A 108 -17.88 -26.28 1.77
N SER A 109 -17.45 -27.07 0.76
CA SER A 109 -16.36 -28.04 0.86
C SER A 109 -15.29 -27.86 -0.23
N GLY A 110 -15.41 -26.82 -1.05
CA GLY A 110 -14.47 -26.51 -2.11
C GLY A 110 -13.10 -26.08 -1.58
N ILE A 111 -12.09 -26.22 -2.43
CA ILE A 111 -10.72 -25.76 -2.17
C ILE A 111 -10.26 -24.91 -3.37
N ILE A 112 -9.75 -23.72 -3.09
CA ILE A 112 -9.07 -22.88 -4.08
C ILE A 112 -7.59 -22.84 -3.74
N LYS A 113 -6.74 -23.22 -4.69
CA LYS A 113 -5.28 -23.23 -4.53
C LYS A 113 -4.67 -21.96 -5.11
N VAL A 114 -3.84 -21.30 -4.31
CA VAL A 114 -3.21 -20.02 -4.64
C VAL A 114 -1.71 -20.05 -4.33
N ASP A 115 -0.95 -19.17 -4.96
CA ASP A 115 0.49 -19.12 -4.76
C ASP A 115 0.86 -18.68 -3.35
N ASN A 116 0.14 -17.69 -2.80
CA ASN A 116 0.37 -17.20 -1.45
C ASN A 116 -0.93 -16.67 -0.83
N ALA A 117 -1.33 -17.22 0.30
CA ALA A 117 -2.49 -16.77 1.06
C ALA A 117 -2.13 -15.97 2.32
N THR A 118 -0.87 -15.58 2.48
CA THR A 118 -0.44 -14.78 3.63
C THR A 118 -1.14 -13.42 3.64
N GLY A 119 -1.67 -13.03 4.79
CA GLY A 119 -2.38 -11.75 4.96
C GLY A 119 -3.87 -11.80 4.59
N PHE A 120 -4.37 -12.91 4.09
CA PHE A 120 -5.81 -13.10 3.96
C PHE A 120 -6.43 -13.46 5.32
N PRO A 121 -7.66 -12.97 5.62
CA PRO A 121 -8.38 -13.35 6.82
C PRO A 121 -8.71 -14.85 6.80
N THR A 122 -9.06 -15.39 7.96
CA THR A 122 -9.43 -16.81 8.08
C THR A 122 -10.72 -17.18 7.39
N SER A 123 -11.56 -16.19 7.07
CA SER A 123 -12.80 -16.35 6.30
C SER A 123 -13.12 -15.05 5.58
N GLY A 124 -13.83 -15.11 4.48
CA GLY A 124 -14.20 -13.93 3.68
C GLY A 124 -14.65 -14.29 2.28
N THR A 125 -14.63 -13.30 1.39
CA THR A 125 -15.02 -13.44 0.00
C THR A 125 -13.82 -13.15 -0.90
N LEU A 126 -13.58 -13.98 -1.90
CA LEU A 126 -12.59 -13.78 -2.93
C LEU A 126 -13.27 -13.33 -4.22
N THR A 127 -12.66 -12.43 -4.94
CA THR A 127 -13.09 -12.02 -6.26
C THR A 127 -12.03 -12.43 -7.29
N LEU A 128 -12.44 -13.24 -8.26
CA LEU A 128 -11.62 -13.62 -9.40
C LEU A 128 -12.03 -12.82 -10.63
N LEU A 129 -11.05 -12.20 -11.25
CA LEU A 129 -11.24 -11.32 -12.38
C LEU A 129 -10.69 -11.98 -13.65
N GLY A 130 -11.40 -11.77 -14.75
CA GLY A 130 -10.89 -12.17 -16.05
C GLY A 130 -11.03 -13.66 -16.37
N SER A 131 -12.09 -14.31 -15.86
CA SER A 131 -12.43 -15.66 -16.31
C SER A 131 -12.81 -15.67 -17.78
N THR A 132 -12.53 -16.79 -18.46
CA THR A 132 -13.13 -17.12 -19.74
C THR A 132 -14.31 -18.04 -19.50
N THR A 133 -15.46 -17.75 -20.12
CA THR A 133 -16.56 -18.70 -20.19
C THR A 133 -16.20 -19.85 -21.13
N GLU A 134 -16.93 -20.95 -21.07
CA GLU A 134 -16.66 -22.15 -21.90
C GLU A 134 -16.74 -21.86 -23.40
N ASP A 135 -17.50 -20.86 -23.81
CA ASP A 135 -17.59 -20.37 -25.20
C ASP A 135 -16.46 -19.42 -25.60
N GLY A 136 -15.49 -19.17 -24.70
CA GLY A 136 -14.31 -18.31 -24.96
C GLY A 136 -14.57 -16.83 -24.78
N SER A 137 -15.74 -16.39 -24.32
CA SER A 137 -15.98 -15.00 -23.97
C SER A 137 -15.22 -14.63 -22.70
N THR A 138 -14.60 -13.45 -22.70
CA THR A 138 -13.75 -12.95 -21.60
C THR A 138 -14.53 -11.99 -20.72
N GLY A 139 -14.21 -11.96 -19.42
CA GLY A 139 -14.63 -10.88 -18.54
C GLY A 139 -15.64 -11.21 -17.48
N VAL A 140 -15.89 -12.48 -17.17
CA VAL A 140 -16.76 -12.85 -16.03
C VAL A 140 -15.99 -12.66 -14.73
N THR A 141 -16.54 -11.84 -13.84
CA THR A 141 -16.09 -11.70 -12.46
C THR A 141 -16.92 -12.63 -11.59
N GLU A 142 -16.27 -13.50 -10.83
CA GLU A 142 -16.92 -14.39 -9.89
C GLU A 142 -16.46 -14.14 -8.46
N THR A 143 -17.36 -14.41 -7.52
CA THR A 143 -17.08 -14.36 -6.09
C THR A 143 -17.17 -15.74 -5.47
N PHE A 144 -16.28 -15.99 -4.51
CA PHE A 144 -16.17 -17.24 -3.79
C PHE A 144 -16.09 -16.94 -2.30
N ASP A 145 -17.02 -17.42 -1.51
CA ASP A 145 -16.95 -17.33 -0.06
C ASP A 145 -16.11 -18.49 0.48
N TYR A 146 -15.24 -18.22 1.44
CA TYR A 146 -14.40 -19.23 2.08
C TYR A 146 -14.46 -19.13 3.60
N THR A 147 -14.23 -20.25 4.30
CA THR A 147 -14.31 -20.34 5.76
C THR A 147 -13.00 -20.75 6.41
N GLY A 148 -11.94 -20.99 5.65
CA GLY A 148 -10.63 -21.34 6.16
C GLY A 148 -9.51 -21.01 5.20
N VAL A 149 -8.30 -20.79 5.76
CA VAL A 149 -7.04 -20.57 5.02
C VAL A 149 -5.99 -21.54 5.55
N SER A 150 -5.33 -22.27 4.66
CA SER A 150 -4.21 -23.13 4.96
C SER A 150 -2.91 -22.56 4.37
N LEU A 151 -2.04 -22.07 5.24
CA LEU A 151 -0.70 -21.58 4.88
C LEU A 151 0.35 -22.70 4.87
N THR A 152 0.02 -23.87 5.42
CA THR A 152 0.91 -25.04 5.47
C THR A 152 0.78 -25.94 4.24
N ALA A 153 -0.30 -25.82 3.49
CA ALA A 153 -0.45 -26.47 2.20
C ALA A 153 0.50 -25.86 1.16
N SER A 154 0.98 -26.66 0.21
CA SER A 154 1.81 -26.18 -0.89
C SER A 154 1.24 -26.69 -2.22
N PRO A 155 0.66 -25.80 -3.05
CA PRO A 155 0.40 -24.36 -2.83
C PRO A 155 -0.58 -24.08 -1.68
N ASN A 156 -0.64 -22.82 -1.19
CA ASN A 156 -1.56 -22.43 -0.14
C ASN A 156 -3.02 -22.64 -0.56
N GLU A 157 -3.94 -22.77 0.38
CA GLU A 157 -5.33 -23.13 0.09
C GLU A 157 -6.33 -22.25 0.85
N PHE A 158 -7.38 -21.81 0.14
CA PHE A 158 -8.64 -21.42 0.76
C PHE A 158 -9.53 -22.64 0.84
N THR A 159 -10.12 -22.90 2.00
CA THR A 159 -10.91 -24.09 2.30
C THR A 159 -12.33 -23.73 2.71
N GLY A 160 -13.25 -24.70 2.63
CA GLY A 160 -14.66 -24.46 2.89
C GLY A 160 -15.28 -23.47 1.90
N VAL A 161 -14.85 -23.57 0.64
CA VAL A 161 -15.23 -22.61 -0.40
C VAL A 161 -16.64 -22.91 -0.90
N THR A 162 -17.43 -21.82 -1.00
CA THR A 162 -18.73 -21.80 -1.69
C THR A 162 -18.62 -20.88 -2.90
N ARG A 163 -18.99 -21.38 -4.07
CA ARG A 163 -19.02 -20.62 -5.30
C ARG A 163 -20.37 -19.90 -5.41
N SER A 164 -20.35 -18.58 -5.47
CA SER A 164 -21.57 -17.78 -5.61
C SER A 164 -22.00 -17.75 -7.08
N GLY A 165 -23.08 -18.43 -7.41
CA GLY A 165 -23.67 -18.48 -8.75
C GLY A 165 -24.58 -19.70 -8.92
N ASP A 166 -25.87 -19.47 -9.04
CA ASP A 166 -26.88 -20.54 -9.05
C ASP A 166 -27.06 -21.26 -10.39
N SER A 167 -26.40 -20.85 -11.45
CA SER A 167 -26.54 -21.52 -12.75
C SER A 167 -25.18 -21.74 -13.43
N GLN A 168 -24.96 -22.96 -13.88
CA GLN A 168 -23.75 -23.33 -14.64
C GLN A 168 -23.47 -22.45 -15.87
N SER A 169 -24.48 -21.79 -16.40
CA SER A 169 -24.33 -20.88 -17.53
C SER A 169 -23.62 -19.56 -17.21
N THR A 170 -23.53 -19.20 -15.93
CA THR A 170 -22.85 -17.97 -15.47
C THR A 170 -21.51 -18.23 -14.81
N LEU A 171 -21.18 -19.49 -14.56
CA LEU A 171 -19.89 -19.86 -13.99
C LEU A 171 -18.79 -19.78 -15.04
N GLY A 172 -17.67 -19.17 -14.68
CA GLY A 172 -16.51 -19.02 -15.55
C GLY A 172 -15.45 -20.11 -15.33
N LYS A 173 -14.60 -20.30 -16.31
CA LYS A 173 -13.35 -21.02 -16.16
C LYS A 173 -12.25 -20.02 -15.80
N HIS A 174 -11.62 -20.19 -14.64
CA HIS A 174 -10.51 -19.38 -14.21
C HIS A 174 -9.20 -20.15 -14.41
N LEU A 175 -8.30 -19.59 -15.21
CA LEU A 175 -7.00 -20.20 -15.45
C LEU A 175 -6.03 -19.96 -14.29
N ALA A 176 -5.01 -20.79 -14.16
CA ALA A 176 -3.88 -20.49 -13.29
C ALA A 176 -3.28 -19.12 -13.64
N ASN A 177 -2.66 -18.47 -12.65
CA ASN A 177 -2.12 -17.10 -12.73
C ASN A 177 -3.19 -15.97 -12.88
N VAL A 178 -4.47 -16.27 -12.71
CA VAL A 178 -5.51 -15.23 -12.57
C VAL A 178 -5.41 -14.62 -11.19
N THR A 179 -5.46 -13.30 -11.13
CA THR A 179 -5.40 -12.56 -9.86
C THR A 179 -6.64 -12.84 -9.01
N VAL A 180 -6.40 -13.24 -7.78
CA VAL A 180 -7.40 -13.39 -6.72
C VAL A 180 -7.33 -12.16 -5.84
N SER A 181 -8.41 -11.40 -5.79
CA SER A 181 -8.51 -10.19 -4.98
C SER A 181 -9.51 -10.41 -3.85
N PRO A 182 -9.12 -10.16 -2.59
CA PRO A 182 -10.09 -10.05 -1.51
C PRO A 182 -10.82 -8.71 -1.61
N GLU A 183 -11.89 -8.59 -0.86
CA GLU A 183 -12.41 -7.29 -0.50
C GLU A 183 -11.45 -6.57 0.46
N TRP A 184 -11.58 -5.24 0.56
CA TRP A 184 -10.87 -4.47 1.57
C TRP A 184 -11.40 -4.85 2.95
N ILE A 185 -10.48 -5.22 3.84
CA ILE A 185 -10.79 -5.66 5.18
C ILE A 185 -10.39 -4.59 6.17
N GLU A 186 -11.34 -4.20 7.00
CA GLU A 186 -11.11 -3.25 8.07
C GLU A 186 -10.21 -3.87 9.15
N ILE A 187 -9.15 -3.16 9.52
CA ILE A 187 -8.22 -3.58 10.58
C ILE A 187 -8.17 -2.59 11.73
N ASP A 188 -8.66 -1.39 11.52
CA ASP A 188 -8.71 -0.37 12.53
C ASP A 188 -9.77 0.68 12.20
N THR A 189 -10.36 1.32 13.24
CA THR A 189 -11.44 2.29 13.13
C THR A 189 -11.37 3.36 14.22
N GLY A 190 -12.17 4.41 14.07
CA GLY A 190 -12.27 5.47 15.09
C GLY A 190 -11.18 6.53 14.98
N ARG A 191 -10.46 6.60 13.86
CA ARG A 191 -9.40 7.59 13.59
C ARG A 191 -9.97 8.95 13.21
N THR A 192 -10.76 9.54 14.10
CA THR A 192 -11.47 10.80 13.85
C THR A 192 -10.50 11.94 13.61
N GLY A 193 -10.73 12.71 12.55
CA GLY A 193 -9.94 13.90 12.21
C GLY A 193 -8.57 13.62 11.61
N ALA A 194 -8.24 12.38 11.27
CA ALA A 194 -7.00 12.03 10.58
C ALA A 194 -6.86 12.79 9.25
N VAL A 195 -5.68 13.38 9.00
CA VAL A 195 -5.44 14.23 7.83
C VAL A 195 -4.48 13.55 6.84
N LYS A 196 -3.41 12.98 7.34
CA LYS A 196 -2.38 12.32 6.54
C LYS A 196 -1.64 11.30 7.40
N TYR A 197 -1.60 10.07 6.93
CA TYR A 197 -0.80 9.04 7.60
C TYR A 197 0.65 9.05 7.14
N ARG A 198 1.53 8.78 8.09
CA ARG A 198 2.93 8.41 7.88
C ARG A 198 3.21 7.12 8.60
N THR A 199 4.12 6.34 8.05
CA THR A 199 4.38 5.00 8.52
C THR A 199 5.87 4.75 8.65
N GLU A 200 6.23 3.89 9.59
CA GLU A 200 7.59 3.38 9.73
C GLU A 200 7.53 1.87 10.00
N ARG A 201 8.36 1.10 9.31
CA ARG A 201 8.55 -0.32 9.60
C ARG A 201 9.69 -0.50 10.58
N PHE A 202 9.53 -1.44 11.46
CA PHE A 202 10.56 -1.77 12.44
C PHE A 202 10.49 -3.26 12.78
N ASN A 203 11.60 -3.76 13.32
CA ASN A 203 11.70 -5.13 13.78
C ASN A 203 12.47 -5.13 15.09
N TYR A 204 11.71 -5.14 16.18
CA TYR A 204 12.24 -5.34 17.53
C TYR A 204 11.94 -6.79 17.91
N ASP A 205 12.89 -7.46 18.50
CA ASP A 205 12.77 -8.86 18.98
C ASP A 205 12.43 -9.92 17.90
N GLY A 206 12.79 -9.65 16.64
CA GLY A 206 12.54 -10.57 15.54
C GLY A 206 11.09 -10.52 14.98
N ASN A 207 10.24 -9.65 15.50
CA ASN A 207 8.87 -9.46 15.03
C ASN A 207 8.77 -8.19 14.19
N GLU A 208 8.55 -8.35 12.89
CA GLU A 208 8.33 -7.20 12.01
C GLU A 208 6.96 -6.58 12.29
N LYS A 209 6.95 -5.26 12.47
CA LYS A 209 5.76 -4.46 12.70
C LYS A 209 5.79 -3.19 11.84
N ILE A 210 4.65 -2.56 11.70
CA ILE A 210 4.51 -1.24 11.07
C ILE A 210 3.68 -0.33 11.96
N VAL A 211 4.16 0.87 12.19
CA VAL A 211 3.45 1.91 12.95
C VAL A 211 2.89 2.96 12.01
N PHE A 212 1.70 3.46 12.33
CA PHE A 212 1.01 4.54 11.65
C PHE A 212 0.79 5.71 12.60
N VAL A 213 1.06 6.92 12.12
CA VAL A 213 0.75 8.18 12.81
C VAL A 213 -0.05 9.08 11.88
N ASP A 214 -1.03 9.81 12.40
CA ASP A 214 -1.94 10.64 11.60
C ASP A 214 -1.97 12.11 12.03
N GLY A 215 -1.27 12.47 13.09
CA GLY A 215 -1.19 13.83 13.61
C GLY A 215 -2.33 14.22 14.59
N VAL A 216 -3.24 13.30 14.87
CA VAL A 216 -4.41 13.55 15.73
C VAL A 216 -4.60 12.45 16.79
N ASN A 217 -4.62 11.20 16.34
CA ASN A 217 -4.92 10.04 17.18
C ASN A 217 -3.65 9.42 17.80
N ALA A 218 -3.84 8.42 18.66
CA ALA A 218 -2.73 7.60 19.13
C ALA A 218 -2.07 6.87 17.96
N PRO A 219 -0.74 6.70 17.92
CA PRO A 219 -0.11 5.83 16.96
C PRO A 219 -0.69 4.42 17.05
N VAL A 220 -0.88 3.76 15.91
CA VAL A 220 -1.31 2.37 15.85
C VAL A 220 -0.24 1.50 15.23
N VAL A 221 -0.01 0.35 15.83
CA VAL A 221 0.98 -0.64 15.40
C VAL A 221 0.25 -1.87 14.88
N PHE A 222 0.66 -2.35 13.72
CA PHE A 222 0.20 -3.62 13.15
C PHE A 222 1.35 -4.63 13.15
N ASN A 223 1.05 -5.84 13.55
CA ASN A 223 1.93 -6.99 13.42
C ASN A 223 1.71 -7.70 12.06
N THR A 224 2.45 -8.76 11.80
CA THR A 224 2.35 -9.54 10.55
C THR A 224 1.02 -10.28 10.39
N SER A 225 0.22 -10.41 11.44
CA SER A 225 -1.15 -10.97 11.39
C SER A 225 -2.22 -9.87 11.19
N PHE A 226 -1.81 -8.62 10.96
CA PHE A 226 -2.68 -7.44 10.80
C PHE A 226 -3.55 -7.16 12.04
N SER A 227 -3.10 -7.56 13.23
CA SER A 227 -3.72 -7.14 14.48
C SER A 227 -3.25 -5.73 14.84
N ALA A 228 -4.21 -4.84 15.12
CA ALA A 228 -3.99 -3.46 15.51
C ALA A 228 -3.79 -3.35 17.03
N THR A 229 -2.84 -2.54 17.45
CA THR A 229 -2.63 -2.16 18.85
C THR A 229 -2.27 -0.68 18.90
N ASP A 230 -3.04 0.10 19.66
CA ASP A 230 -2.69 1.50 19.89
C ASP A 230 -1.52 1.60 20.87
N VAL A 231 -0.61 2.54 20.59
CA VAL A 231 0.42 2.93 21.56
C VAL A 231 -0.25 3.58 22.75
N SER A 232 -0.16 2.95 23.91
CA SER A 232 -1.02 3.21 25.06
C SER A 232 -0.77 4.56 25.76
N THR A 233 0.37 5.19 25.53
CA THR A 233 0.76 6.43 26.18
C THR A 233 0.20 7.69 25.51
N THR A 234 -0.24 8.65 26.32
CA THR A 234 -0.64 9.98 25.83
C THR A 234 0.54 10.83 25.36
N ALA A 235 1.76 10.44 25.69
CA ALA A 235 2.96 11.19 25.32
C ALA A 235 3.09 11.41 23.81
N VAL A 236 2.71 10.41 22.99
CA VAL A 236 2.88 10.41 21.53
C VAL A 236 1.57 10.59 20.76
N VAL A 237 0.43 10.74 21.42
CA VAL A 237 -0.85 11.05 20.78
C VAL A 237 -0.73 12.35 20.00
N GLY A 238 -1.20 12.36 18.75
CA GLY A 238 -1.14 13.51 17.85
C GLY A 238 0.20 13.70 17.15
N SER A 239 1.10 12.73 17.20
CA SER A 239 2.35 12.77 16.45
C SER A 239 2.11 12.69 14.95
N LYS A 240 2.80 13.56 14.18
CA LYS A 240 2.75 13.61 12.72
C LYS A 240 3.86 12.82 12.06
N PHE A 241 4.96 12.59 12.76
CA PHE A 241 6.17 11.96 12.25
C PHE A 241 6.59 10.82 13.15
N VAL A 242 7.10 9.76 12.53
CA VAL A 242 7.63 8.58 13.23
C VAL A 242 8.86 8.06 12.48
N ALA A 243 9.84 7.57 13.22
CA ALA A 243 11.03 6.92 12.67
C ALA A 243 11.62 5.94 13.69
N SER A 244 12.05 4.77 13.24
CA SER A 244 12.82 3.81 14.05
C SER A 244 14.31 4.11 13.92
N PHE A 245 15.00 4.32 15.04
CA PHE A 245 16.43 4.58 15.05
C PHE A 245 17.10 4.03 16.31
N LYS A 246 18.16 3.27 16.15
CA LYS A 246 18.95 2.64 17.25
C LYS A 246 18.08 1.96 18.29
N SER A 247 17.16 1.14 17.79
CA SER A 247 16.21 0.37 18.62
C SER A 247 15.18 1.18 19.39
N HIS A 248 15.11 2.49 19.20
CA HIS A 248 14.04 3.34 19.75
C HIS A 248 13.05 3.72 18.65
N MET A 249 11.80 3.92 19.03
CA MET A 249 10.81 4.55 18.18
C MET A 249 10.72 6.05 18.52
N PHE A 250 10.99 6.90 17.52
CA PHE A 250 10.96 8.35 17.64
C PHE A 250 9.66 8.90 17.09
N TYR A 251 9.04 9.83 17.83
CA TYR A 251 7.81 10.51 17.48
C TYR A 251 8.00 12.02 17.56
N ALA A 252 7.39 12.76 16.63
CA ALA A 252 7.48 14.22 16.59
C ALA A 252 6.28 14.89 15.92
N GLY A 253 6.24 16.23 15.96
CA GLY A 253 5.29 17.06 15.25
C GLY A 253 3.90 17.11 15.89
N LYS A 254 3.80 16.94 17.21
CA LYS A 254 2.56 17.16 17.96
C LYS A 254 2.18 18.64 17.88
N SER A 255 0.89 18.93 17.75
CA SER A 255 0.42 20.33 17.74
C SER A 255 0.63 21.07 19.05
N THR A 256 0.71 20.34 20.18
CA THR A 256 0.89 20.90 21.52
C THR A 256 2.35 21.14 21.89
N THR A 257 3.27 20.38 21.32
CA THR A 257 4.73 20.47 21.55
C THR A 257 5.45 20.23 20.20
N PRO A 258 5.35 21.17 19.27
CA PRO A 258 5.83 20.95 17.90
C PRO A 258 7.36 20.86 17.79
N GLU A 259 8.08 21.37 18.78
CA GLU A 259 9.53 21.36 18.91
C GLU A 259 10.09 20.12 19.63
N GLU A 260 9.21 19.18 20.04
CA GLU A 260 9.62 18.05 20.88
C GLU A 260 9.75 16.76 20.06
N LEU A 261 10.89 16.10 20.18
CA LEU A 261 11.19 14.77 19.68
C LEU A 261 11.13 13.78 20.86
N ILE A 262 10.16 12.89 20.84
CA ILE A 262 9.91 11.91 21.91
C ILE A 262 10.41 10.54 21.45
N PHE A 263 11.05 9.76 22.32
CA PHE A 263 11.52 8.42 21.99
C PHE A 263 11.18 7.40 23.06
N SER A 264 10.88 6.18 22.59
CA SER A 264 10.53 5.02 23.42
C SER A 264 11.73 4.44 24.16
N VAL A 265 11.48 3.49 25.02
CA VAL A 265 12.51 2.57 25.56
C VAL A 265 13.12 1.77 24.40
N PRO A 266 14.41 1.36 24.49
CA PRO A 266 15.01 0.50 23.47
C PRO A 266 14.25 -0.82 23.32
N PHE A 267 14.02 -1.23 22.08
CA PHE A 267 13.32 -2.48 21.70
C PHE A 267 11.84 -2.55 22.12
N ASP A 268 11.24 -1.44 22.56
CA ASP A 268 9.83 -1.39 22.92
C ASP A 268 9.20 -0.11 22.37
N GLU A 269 8.25 -0.27 21.45
CA GLU A 269 7.58 0.85 20.79
C GLU A 269 6.47 1.49 21.63
N ASP A 270 6.02 0.84 22.68
CA ASP A 270 4.90 1.26 23.54
C ASP A 270 5.34 1.69 24.96
N ASP A 271 6.58 1.45 25.37
CA ASP A 271 7.09 1.88 26.68
C ASP A 271 7.82 3.23 26.59
N PHE A 272 7.33 4.20 27.35
CA PHE A 272 7.90 5.55 27.48
C PHE A 272 8.36 5.88 28.90
N THR A 273 8.69 4.85 29.66
CA THR A 273 9.20 5.00 31.02
C THR A 273 10.61 5.56 31.03
N SER A 274 10.79 6.78 31.53
CA SER A 274 12.09 7.47 31.52
C SER A 274 13.18 6.72 32.29
N ALA A 275 12.82 6.01 33.33
CA ALA A 275 13.77 5.18 34.13
C ALA A 275 14.31 4.00 33.31
N SER A 276 13.62 3.57 32.25
CA SER A 276 14.00 2.48 31.37
C SER A 276 14.70 2.94 30.08
N GLY A 277 14.95 4.25 29.93
CA GLY A 277 15.69 4.79 28.79
C GLY A 277 14.85 5.54 27.75
N ALA A 278 13.57 5.73 27.97
CA ALA A 278 12.76 6.64 27.19
C ALA A 278 13.00 8.10 27.56
N GLY A 279 12.66 9.03 26.66
CA GLY A 279 12.80 10.45 26.95
C GLY A 279 12.32 11.35 25.83
N SER A 280 12.66 12.63 25.95
CA SER A 280 12.40 13.61 24.88
C SER A 280 13.58 14.57 24.74
N ILE A 281 13.69 15.12 23.54
CA ILE A 281 14.68 16.14 23.17
C ILE A 281 13.88 17.31 22.59
N ARG A 282 14.13 18.51 23.09
CA ARG A 282 13.60 19.73 22.50
C ARG A 282 14.62 20.35 21.54
N VAL A 283 14.14 20.74 20.39
CA VAL A 283 14.86 21.55 19.43
C VAL A 283 14.35 22.99 19.48
N ASP A 284 15.05 23.92 18.82
CA ASP A 284 14.75 25.36 18.96
C ASP A 284 13.55 25.80 18.10
N ASP A 285 13.03 24.93 17.23
CA ASP A 285 11.97 25.30 16.29
C ASP A 285 11.02 24.12 15.99
N THR A 286 9.91 24.42 15.29
CA THR A 286 8.90 23.43 14.89
C THR A 286 9.51 22.31 14.05
N ILE A 287 9.32 21.06 14.47
CA ILE A 287 9.75 19.90 13.71
C ILE A 287 8.78 19.68 12.54
N THR A 288 9.30 19.73 11.33
CA THR A 288 8.57 19.53 10.07
C THR A 288 8.80 18.18 9.44
N GLY A 289 9.72 17.39 9.97
CA GLY A 289 9.99 16.03 9.54
C GLY A 289 11.11 15.36 10.31
N ILE A 290 11.09 14.04 10.33
CA ILE A 290 12.20 13.21 10.80
C ILE A 290 12.47 12.11 9.78
N LYS A 291 13.74 11.77 9.57
CA LYS A 291 14.13 10.67 8.67
C LYS A 291 15.46 10.09 9.05
N VAL A 292 15.54 8.78 9.04
CA VAL A 292 16.83 8.08 9.17
C VAL A 292 17.46 7.97 7.80
N PHE A 293 18.70 8.38 7.71
CA PHE A 293 19.54 8.18 6.53
C PHE A 293 20.92 7.71 6.96
N ARG A 294 21.31 6.56 6.48
CA ARG A 294 22.49 5.83 6.96
C ARG A 294 22.38 5.67 8.49
N ASP A 295 23.41 6.00 9.22
CA ASP A 295 23.43 5.81 10.69
C ASP A 295 23.16 7.12 11.46
N THR A 296 22.29 7.97 10.91
CA THR A 296 21.96 9.29 11.46
C THR A 296 20.46 9.56 11.35
N LEU A 297 19.89 10.03 12.45
CA LEU A 297 18.53 10.56 12.48
C LEU A 297 18.59 12.07 12.15
N PHE A 298 17.97 12.46 11.04
CA PHE A 298 17.80 13.85 10.65
C PHE A 298 16.49 14.37 11.18
N VAL A 299 16.53 15.53 11.82
CA VAL A 299 15.37 16.29 12.28
C VAL A 299 15.31 17.58 11.46
N PHE A 300 14.21 17.78 10.76
CA PHE A 300 13.98 18.96 9.94
C PHE A 300 13.10 19.92 10.71
N CYS A 301 13.50 21.18 10.78
CA CYS A 301 12.79 22.25 11.44
C CYS A 301 12.45 23.37 10.46
N GLU A 302 11.55 24.29 10.86
CA GLU A 302 11.22 25.50 10.07
C GLU A 302 12.38 26.49 10.06
#